data_e1f9dfac3e3d2d15676a444cdb0068f2
#
_entry.id   e1f9dfac3e3d2d15676a444cdb0068f2
#
_cell.length_a   1.000
_cell.length_b   1.000
_cell.length_c   1.000
_cell.angle_alpha   90.00
_cell.angle_beta   90.00
_cell.angle_gamma   90.00
#
_symmetry.space_group_name_H-M   'P 1'
#
loop_
_entity.id
_entity.type
_entity.pdbx_description
1 polymer ?
#
loop_
_entity_poly.entity_id
_entity_poly.type
_entity_poly.pdbx_seq_one_letter_code
_entity_poly.pdbx_strand_id
1 'polypeptide(L)'
;KINDEHFPKGGAWLMMGPTGPRRLRLAIEHLANVRGSSCYFIDLDPRWVKKLIANKQFDQAKAYMAHVVDQASIIMKHRKISGLFTTPKLLEALSEKIDLYEAGIRGVFAGGTTMEPQYTRFIVEEVLEGQIGFYPTYGNTLMGFAASVPITEEDNYSITYYAPQPRVVLRIVDGKDTSVAKGYD
;
A
#
# COMPACT_ATOMS: atom_id res chain seq x y z
N LYS A 1 -13.49 8.64 -4.70
CA LYS A 1 -13.58 9.42 -3.45
C LYS A 1 -12.96 8.60 -2.34
N ILE A 2 -12.08 9.18 -1.51
CA ILE A 2 -11.51 8.49 -0.35
C ILE A 2 -12.65 8.23 0.65
N ASN A 3 -12.71 7.03 1.20
CA ASN A 3 -13.69 6.66 2.22
C ASN A 3 -13.40 7.44 3.51
N ASP A 4 -14.39 8.14 4.05
CA ASP A 4 -14.25 8.99 5.23
C ASP A 4 -14.14 8.17 6.53
N GLU A 5 -14.69 6.97 6.55
CA GLU A 5 -14.61 6.05 7.69
C GLU A 5 -13.19 5.46 7.82
N HIS A 6 -12.62 4.97 6.71
CA HIS A 6 -11.30 4.37 6.69
C HIS A 6 -10.16 5.40 6.69
N PHE A 7 -10.42 6.60 6.20
CA PHE A 7 -9.43 7.68 6.20
C PHE A 7 -10.09 8.96 6.74
N PRO A 8 -10.31 9.05 8.05
CA PRO A 8 -10.93 10.20 8.68
C PRO A 8 -10.14 11.48 8.43
N LYS A 9 -10.83 12.63 8.46
CA LYS A 9 -10.18 13.93 8.37
C LYS A 9 -9.36 14.22 9.61
N GLY A 10 -8.22 14.86 9.42
CA GLY A 10 -7.27 15.14 10.51
C GLY A 10 -6.45 13.90 10.88
N GLY A 11 -5.73 13.98 11.98
CA GLY A 11 -4.91 12.89 12.47
C GLY A 11 -3.55 12.80 11.78
N ALA A 12 -2.98 11.61 11.78
CA ALA A 12 -1.67 11.36 11.19
C ALA A 12 -1.69 10.09 10.33
N TRP A 13 -0.89 10.11 9.28
CA TRP A 13 -0.62 8.97 8.42
C TRP A 13 0.83 8.52 8.57
N LEU A 14 1.09 7.26 8.29
CA LEU A 14 2.44 6.70 8.22
C LEU A 14 2.66 6.04 6.87
N MET A 15 3.76 6.36 6.22
CA MET A 15 4.22 5.68 5.03
C MET A 15 5.49 4.88 5.34
N MET A 16 5.41 3.57 5.16
CA MET A 16 6.53 2.63 5.22
C MET A 16 6.88 2.20 3.78
N GLY A 17 7.86 2.85 3.18
CA GLY A 17 8.19 2.61 1.78
C GLY A 17 9.25 3.55 1.25
N PRO A 18 9.49 3.58 -0.08
CA PRO A 18 10.51 4.44 -0.66
C PRO A 18 10.15 5.92 -0.52
N THR A 19 10.77 6.61 0.42
CA THR A 19 10.48 7.99 0.80
C THR A 19 11.29 9.05 0.05
N GLY A 20 12.22 8.67 -0.82
CA GLY A 20 12.97 9.60 -1.66
C GLY A 20 12.06 10.49 -2.52
N PRO A 21 12.59 11.38 -3.37
CA PRO A 21 11.81 12.28 -4.23
C PRO A 21 11.09 11.51 -5.34
N ARG A 22 10.14 10.68 -4.95
CA ARG A 22 9.39 9.77 -5.82
C ARG A 22 7.92 10.14 -5.85
N ARG A 23 7.26 9.88 -6.97
CA ARG A 23 5.83 10.14 -7.15
C ARG A 23 4.96 9.46 -6.09
N LEU A 24 5.32 8.25 -5.67
CA LEU A 24 4.57 7.53 -4.65
C LEU A 24 4.52 8.30 -3.33
N ARG A 25 5.68 8.74 -2.82
CA ARG A 25 5.72 9.57 -1.61
C ARG A 25 4.86 10.82 -1.76
N LEU A 26 5.05 11.57 -2.85
CA LEU A 26 4.29 12.79 -3.11
C LEU A 26 2.79 12.53 -3.19
N ALA A 27 2.37 11.39 -3.77
CA ALA A 27 0.96 11.01 -3.84
C ALA A 27 0.37 10.73 -2.46
N ILE A 28 1.06 9.96 -1.62
CA ILE A 28 0.59 9.63 -0.26
C ILE A 28 0.57 10.88 0.62
N GLU A 29 1.61 11.70 0.57
CA GLU A 29 1.68 12.99 1.27
C GLU A 29 0.53 13.93 0.84
N HIS A 30 0.26 14.01 -0.46
CA HIS A 30 -0.85 14.80 -0.99
C HIS A 30 -2.20 14.27 -0.51
N LEU A 31 -2.43 12.95 -0.52
CA LEU A 31 -3.65 12.35 -0.02
C LEU A 31 -3.86 12.65 1.48
N ALA A 32 -2.81 12.55 2.29
CA ALA A 32 -2.86 12.91 3.69
C ALA A 32 -3.21 14.41 3.88
N ASN A 33 -2.54 15.28 3.14
CA ASN A 33 -2.79 16.74 3.19
C ASN A 33 -4.23 17.11 2.79
N VAL A 34 -4.78 16.49 1.74
CA VAL A 34 -6.19 16.68 1.34
C VAL A 34 -7.17 16.27 2.45
N ARG A 35 -6.76 15.35 3.33
CA ARG A 35 -7.53 14.95 4.51
C ARG A 35 -7.26 15.84 5.73
N GLY A 36 -6.41 16.85 5.63
CA GLY A 36 -5.97 17.68 6.76
C GLY A 36 -5.10 16.89 7.75
N SER A 37 -4.44 15.84 7.29
CA SER A 37 -3.59 14.95 8.07
C SER A 37 -2.12 15.25 7.82
N SER A 38 -1.28 15.07 8.84
CA SER A 38 0.18 15.00 8.68
C SER A 38 0.61 13.60 8.23
N CYS A 39 1.75 13.50 7.54
CA CYS A 39 2.30 12.22 7.12
C CYS A 39 3.71 12.01 7.68
N TYR A 40 3.92 10.92 8.40
CA TYR A 40 5.24 10.44 8.83
C TYR A 40 5.79 9.48 7.79
N PHE A 41 7.12 9.40 7.69
CA PHE A 41 7.78 8.58 6.69
C PHE A 41 8.85 7.72 7.34
N ILE A 42 8.85 6.42 7.02
CA ILE A 42 9.94 5.50 7.30
C ILE A 42 10.47 5.00 5.95
N ASP A 43 11.74 5.27 5.68
CA ASP A 43 12.33 4.87 4.40
C ASP A 43 12.61 3.37 4.35
N LEU A 44 12.11 2.75 3.30
CA LEU A 44 12.49 1.41 2.88
C LEU A 44 12.98 1.50 1.44
N ASP A 45 14.27 1.29 1.20
CA ASP A 45 14.79 1.22 -0.17
C ASP A 45 14.69 -0.21 -0.73
N PRO A 46 13.71 -0.47 -1.63
CA PRO A 46 13.53 -1.79 -2.20
C PRO A 46 14.71 -2.22 -3.08
N ARG A 47 15.52 -1.28 -3.57
CA ARG A 47 16.73 -1.59 -4.37
C ARG A 47 17.81 -2.17 -3.47
N TRP A 48 17.93 -1.62 -2.25
CA TRP A 48 18.86 -2.13 -1.27
C TRP A 48 18.48 -3.55 -0.83
N VAL A 49 17.20 -3.78 -0.53
CA VAL A 49 16.68 -5.11 -0.20
C VAL A 49 16.94 -6.10 -1.34
N LYS A 50 16.65 -5.73 -2.59
CA LYS A 50 16.93 -6.57 -3.76
C LYS A 50 18.41 -6.88 -3.92
N LYS A 51 19.30 -5.92 -3.65
CA LYS A 51 20.75 -6.11 -3.69
C LYS A 51 21.22 -7.10 -2.61
N LEU A 52 20.70 -6.97 -1.40
CA LEU A 52 21.01 -7.91 -0.31
C LEU A 52 20.57 -9.33 -0.66
N ILE A 53 19.37 -9.49 -1.20
CA ILE A 53 18.85 -10.80 -1.62
C ILE A 53 19.70 -11.39 -2.76
N ALA A 54 20.02 -10.59 -3.78
CA ALA A 54 20.86 -11.02 -4.91
C ALA A 54 22.25 -11.49 -4.45
N ASN A 55 22.79 -10.86 -3.40
CA ASN A 55 24.07 -11.22 -2.79
C ASN A 55 23.94 -12.33 -1.72
N LYS A 56 22.77 -12.97 -1.59
CA LYS A 56 22.47 -14.01 -0.58
C LYS A 56 22.65 -13.55 0.88
N GLN A 57 22.55 -12.25 1.13
CA GLN A 57 22.64 -11.63 2.46
C GLN A 57 21.26 -11.56 3.13
N PHE A 58 20.60 -12.70 3.27
CA PHE A 58 19.21 -12.81 3.73
C PHE A 58 19.03 -12.28 5.16
N ASP A 59 19.99 -12.56 6.05
CA ASP A 59 19.92 -12.08 7.45
C ASP A 59 19.96 -10.55 7.53
N GLN A 60 20.79 -9.92 6.70
CA GLN A 60 20.83 -8.45 6.65
C GLN A 60 19.54 -7.86 6.07
N ALA A 61 18.98 -8.48 5.03
CA ALA A 61 17.69 -8.06 4.49
C ALA A 61 16.58 -8.19 5.54
N LYS A 62 16.54 -9.30 6.28
CA LYS A 62 15.60 -9.54 7.37
C LYS A 62 15.77 -8.52 8.51
N ALA A 63 17.00 -8.29 8.94
CA ALA A 63 17.30 -7.31 9.98
C ALA A 63 16.89 -5.88 9.58
N TYR A 64 17.11 -5.48 8.33
CA TYR A 64 16.69 -4.18 7.82
C TYR A 64 15.15 -4.04 7.82
N MET A 65 14.44 -5.06 7.35
CA MET A 65 12.98 -5.05 7.38
C MET A 65 12.43 -5.02 8.82
N ALA A 66 13.00 -5.79 9.72
CA ALA A 66 12.65 -5.77 11.14
C ALA A 66 12.86 -4.37 11.75
N HIS A 67 13.96 -3.71 11.44
CA HIS A 67 14.24 -2.34 11.89
C HIS A 67 13.17 -1.34 11.39
N VAL A 68 12.72 -1.45 10.15
CA VAL A 68 11.64 -0.62 9.60
C VAL A 68 10.32 -0.84 10.38
N VAL A 69 9.99 -2.09 10.70
CA VAL A 69 8.81 -2.44 11.49
C VAL A 69 8.93 -1.94 12.93
N ASP A 70 10.11 -2.02 13.54
CA ASP A 70 10.36 -1.48 14.89
C ASP A 70 10.17 0.03 14.96
N GLN A 71 10.67 0.77 13.98
CA GLN A 71 10.43 2.22 13.90
C GLN A 71 8.93 2.54 13.80
N ALA A 72 8.18 1.80 12.96
CA ALA A 72 6.74 1.97 12.84
C ALA A 72 6.03 1.73 14.17
N SER A 73 6.38 0.64 14.86
CA SER A 73 5.82 0.30 16.18
C SER A 73 6.07 1.40 17.22
N ILE A 74 7.27 1.98 17.22
CA ILE A 74 7.61 3.10 18.12
C ILE A 74 6.75 4.34 17.81
N ILE A 75 6.61 4.70 16.53
CA ILE A 75 5.78 5.84 16.13
C ILE A 75 4.34 5.61 16.58
N MET A 76 3.77 4.43 16.32
CA MET A 76 2.37 4.10 16.65
C MET A 76 2.10 4.04 18.16
N LYS A 77 3.09 3.71 18.97
CA LYS A 77 2.98 3.79 20.45
C LYS A 77 2.88 5.23 20.97
N HIS A 78 3.44 6.18 20.26
CA HIS A 78 3.50 7.58 20.70
C HIS A 78 2.58 8.52 19.92
N ARG A 79 2.07 8.07 18.78
CA ARG A 79 1.22 8.84 17.87
C ARG A 79 0.07 7.98 17.35
N LYS A 80 -1.14 8.49 17.46
CA LYS A 80 -2.30 7.85 16.86
C LYS A 80 -2.23 8.03 15.34
N ILE A 81 -1.98 6.93 14.64
CA ILE A 81 -1.91 6.88 13.17
C ILE A 81 -3.26 6.36 12.66
N SER A 82 -3.93 7.10 11.80
CA SER A 82 -5.23 6.71 11.23
C SER A 82 -5.13 6.08 9.84
N GLY A 83 -4.11 6.45 9.07
CA GLY A 83 -3.86 5.92 7.73
C GLY A 83 -2.45 5.35 7.58
N LEU A 84 -2.34 4.21 6.95
CA LEU A 84 -1.07 3.53 6.71
C LEU A 84 -0.87 3.30 5.21
N PHE A 85 0.32 3.59 4.71
CA PHE A 85 0.81 3.06 3.43
C PHE A 85 1.98 2.12 3.68
N THR A 86 1.92 0.90 3.14
CA THR A 86 2.97 -0.11 3.33
C THR A 86 2.97 -1.15 2.21
N THR A 87 3.84 -2.14 2.31
CA THR A 87 3.75 -3.36 1.50
C THR A 87 3.02 -4.45 2.29
N PRO A 88 2.35 -5.40 1.63
CA PRO A 88 1.64 -6.48 2.33
C PRO A 88 2.51 -7.25 3.34
N LYS A 89 3.76 -7.53 3.00
CA LYS A 89 4.70 -8.22 3.90
C LYS A 89 5.08 -7.42 5.15
N LEU A 90 5.21 -6.10 5.02
CA LEU A 90 5.46 -5.24 6.18
C LEU A 90 4.20 -5.06 7.03
N LEU A 91 3.02 -5.09 6.40
CA LEU A 91 1.74 -5.05 7.11
C LEU A 91 1.59 -6.28 8.01
N GLU A 92 1.82 -7.47 7.46
CA GLU A 92 1.83 -8.74 8.18
C GLU A 92 2.83 -8.70 9.36
N ALA A 93 4.09 -8.33 9.10
CA ALA A 93 5.10 -8.23 10.15
C ALA A 93 4.80 -7.17 11.22
N LEU A 94 4.06 -6.12 10.87
CA LEU A 94 3.65 -5.10 11.82
C LEU A 94 2.48 -5.58 12.68
N SER A 95 1.51 -6.29 12.12
CA SER A 95 0.36 -6.86 12.86
C SER A 95 0.79 -7.91 13.90
N GLU A 96 1.89 -8.63 13.65
CA GLU A 96 2.49 -9.53 14.64
C GLU A 96 3.04 -8.82 15.89
N LYS A 97 3.31 -7.50 15.79
CA LYS A 97 3.92 -6.72 16.87
C LYS A 97 2.95 -5.83 17.61
N ILE A 98 1.93 -5.35 16.94
CA ILE A 98 0.95 -4.42 17.51
C ILE A 98 -0.43 -4.72 16.97
N ASP A 99 -1.43 -4.48 17.78
CA ASP A 99 -2.82 -4.39 17.33
C ASP A 99 -2.99 -3.11 16.52
N LEU A 100 -3.26 -3.26 15.22
CA LEU A 100 -3.34 -2.14 14.28
C LEU A 100 -4.58 -1.27 14.55
N TYR A 101 -5.70 -1.89 14.91
CA TYR A 101 -6.94 -1.18 15.18
C TYR A 101 -6.84 -0.36 16.47
N GLU A 102 -6.32 -0.95 17.54
CA GLU A 102 -6.08 -0.26 18.82
C GLU A 102 -5.02 0.83 18.68
N ALA A 103 -4.01 0.65 17.83
CA ALA A 103 -3.03 1.68 17.48
C ALA A 103 -3.63 2.89 16.73
N GLY A 104 -4.88 2.76 16.27
CA GLY A 104 -5.64 3.82 15.63
C GLY A 104 -5.80 3.71 14.12
N ILE A 105 -5.20 2.71 13.47
CA ILE A 105 -5.32 2.49 12.03
C ILE A 105 -6.79 2.23 11.67
N ARG A 106 -7.27 2.91 10.63
CA ARG A 106 -8.62 2.73 10.09
C ARG A 106 -8.58 2.38 8.60
N GLY A 107 -7.51 2.74 7.91
CA GLY A 107 -7.33 2.42 6.50
C GLY A 107 -5.88 2.17 6.12
N VAL A 108 -5.68 1.20 5.23
CA VAL A 108 -4.38 0.79 4.73
C VAL A 108 -4.37 0.86 3.21
N PHE A 109 -3.43 1.61 2.67
CA PHE A 109 -3.00 1.48 1.28
C PHE A 109 -1.83 0.51 1.22
N ALA A 110 -1.91 -0.51 0.38
CA ALA A 110 -0.84 -1.47 0.19
C ALA A 110 -0.42 -1.59 -1.29
N GLY A 111 0.88 -1.67 -1.53
CA GLY A 111 1.40 -1.80 -2.89
C GLY A 111 2.80 -2.38 -2.95
N GLY A 112 3.34 -2.44 -4.17
CA GLY A 112 4.72 -2.87 -4.40
C GLY A 112 4.92 -4.37 -4.64
N THR A 113 3.85 -5.18 -4.58
CA THR A 113 3.88 -6.60 -4.94
C THR A 113 2.51 -7.04 -5.48
N THR A 114 2.50 -8.10 -6.26
CA THR A 114 1.27 -8.78 -6.67
C THR A 114 0.70 -9.52 -5.47
N MET A 115 -0.62 -9.50 -5.35
CA MET A 115 -1.36 -10.25 -4.34
C MET A 115 -2.35 -11.18 -5.02
N GLU A 116 -2.24 -12.46 -4.73
CA GLU A 116 -3.22 -13.46 -5.15
C GLU A 116 -4.49 -13.35 -4.28
N PRO A 117 -5.67 -13.72 -4.80
CA PRO A 117 -6.93 -13.62 -4.06
C PRO A 117 -6.90 -14.25 -2.67
N GLN A 118 -6.27 -15.41 -2.53
CA GLN A 118 -6.13 -16.07 -1.22
C GLN A 118 -5.31 -15.26 -0.22
N TYR A 119 -4.24 -14.61 -0.68
CA TYR A 119 -3.44 -13.74 0.17
C TYR A 119 -4.16 -12.44 0.50
N THR A 120 -4.92 -11.91 -0.45
CA THR A 120 -5.78 -10.74 -0.21
C THR A 120 -6.83 -11.04 0.85
N ARG A 121 -7.48 -12.20 0.77
CA ARG A 121 -8.42 -12.69 1.78
C ARG A 121 -7.76 -12.77 3.16
N PHE A 122 -6.60 -13.41 3.27
CA PHE A 122 -5.84 -13.51 4.52
C PHE A 122 -5.56 -12.12 5.12
N ILE A 123 -5.12 -11.16 4.30
CA ILE A 123 -4.88 -9.79 4.78
C ILE A 123 -6.18 -9.15 5.31
N VAL A 124 -7.29 -9.27 4.58
CA VAL A 124 -8.54 -8.62 4.95
C VAL A 124 -9.17 -9.27 6.19
N GLU A 125 -9.23 -10.59 6.23
CA GLU A 125 -9.95 -11.33 7.27
C GLU A 125 -9.12 -11.55 8.53
N GLU A 126 -7.83 -11.90 8.39
CA GLU A 126 -7.00 -12.32 9.51
C GLU A 126 -6.05 -11.21 10.00
N VAL A 127 -5.41 -10.47 9.10
CA VAL A 127 -4.45 -9.42 9.49
C VAL A 127 -5.16 -8.12 9.89
N LEU A 128 -6.25 -7.77 9.20
CA LEU A 128 -7.02 -6.55 9.43
C LEU A 128 -8.37 -6.82 10.10
N GLU A 129 -8.69 -8.10 10.37
CA GLU A 129 -9.87 -8.58 11.10
C GLU A 129 -11.21 -8.00 10.58
N GLY A 130 -11.26 -7.60 9.29
CA GLY A 130 -12.41 -6.94 8.69
C GLY A 130 -12.76 -5.56 9.27
N GLN A 131 -11.95 -5.04 10.20
CA GLN A 131 -12.20 -3.77 10.90
C GLN A 131 -11.50 -2.58 10.26
N ILE A 132 -10.45 -2.83 9.49
CA ILE A 132 -9.62 -1.81 8.84
C ILE A 132 -9.80 -1.88 7.33
N GLY A 133 -10.09 -0.74 6.71
CA GLY A 133 -10.24 -0.66 5.26
C GLY A 133 -8.95 -0.98 4.52
N PHE A 134 -9.00 -1.91 3.55
CA PHE A 134 -7.86 -2.34 2.75
C PHE A 134 -7.97 -1.86 1.30
N TYR A 135 -6.97 -1.14 0.84
CA TYR A 135 -6.94 -0.50 -0.48
C TYR A 135 -5.64 -0.83 -1.21
N PRO A 136 -5.59 -1.96 -1.91
CA PRO A 136 -4.48 -2.27 -2.79
C PRO A 136 -4.25 -1.16 -3.83
N THR A 137 -3.00 -0.93 -4.14
CA THR A 137 -2.60 0.11 -5.07
C THR A 137 -1.68 -0.45 -6.13
N TYR A 138 -1.88 -0.02 -7.36
CA TYR A 138 -1.01 -0.32 -8.47
C TYR A 138 -0.44 0.95 -9.07
N GLY A 139 0.83 0.94 -9.41
CA GLY A 139 1.41 2.12 -10.03
C GLY A 139 2.86 1.97 -10.44
N ASN A 140 3.27 2.87 -11.29
CA ASN A 140 4.66 3.04 -11.70
C ASN A 140 4.94 4.53 -11.96
N THR A 141 6.20 4.85 -12.25
CA THR A 141 6.64 6.24 -12.45
C THR A 141 5.93 6.94 -13.61
N LEU A 142 5.54 6.22 -14.66
CA LEU A 142 4.88 6.77 -15.84
C LEU A 142 3.38 6.95 -15.62
N MET A 143 2.70 5.89 -15.18
CA MET A 143 1.26 5.85 -15.00
C MET A 143 0.79 6.65 -13.78
N GLY A 144 1.60 6.67 -12.73
CA GLY A 144 1.19 7.21 -11.44
C GLY A 144 0.57 6.13 -10.55
N PHE A 145 -0.53 6.46 -9.89
CA PHE A 145 -1.13 5.66 -8.84
C PHE A 145 -2.58 5.32 -9.20
N ALA A 146 -2.90 4.05 -9.25
CA ALA A 146 -4.25 3.52 -9.42
C ALA A 146 -4.72 2.91 -8.10
N ALA A 147 -5.91 3.28 -7.67
CA ALA A 147 -6.58 2.68 -6.52
C ALA A 147 -7.43 1.48 -6.96
N SER A 148 -7.63 0.54 -6.06
CA SER A 148 -8.53 -0.58 -6.30
C SER A 148 -10.00 -0.17 -6.16
N VAL A 149 -10.86 -0.94 -6.81
CA VAL A 149 -12.27 -1.08 -6.44
C VAL A 149 -12.34 -1.66 -5.03
N PRO A 150 -13.38 -1.40 -4.23
CA PRO A 150 -13.58 -2.11 -2.97
C PRO A 150 -13.49 -3.63 -3.17
N ILE A 151 -12.78 -4.30 -2.28
CA ILE A 151 -12.60 -5.74 -2.31
C ILE A 151 -13.78 -6.36 -1.58
N THR A 152 -14.42 -7.34 -2.19
CA THR A 152 -15.57 -8.05 -1.64
C THR A 152 -15.36 -9.57 -1.72
N GLU A 153 -16.07 -10.29 -0.85
CA GLU A 153 -16.14 -11.75 -0.92
C GLU A 153 -16.79 -12.23 -2.24
N GLU A 154 -17.78 -11.47 -2.74
CA GLU A 154 -18.47 -11.76 -4.00
C GLU A 154 -17.52 -11.79 -5.19
N ASP A 155 -16.49 -10.95 -5.20
CA ASP A 155 -15.42 -10.92 -6.20
C ASP A 155 -14.30 -11.93 -5.91
N ASN A 156 -14.51 -12.83 -4.95
CA ASN A 156 -13.51 -13.81 -4.49
C ASN A 156 -12.18 -13.14 -4.13
N TYR A 157 -12.24 -11.96 -3.48
CA TYR A 157 -11.07 -11.15 -3.08
C TYR A 157 -10.13 -10.76 -4.22
N SER A 158 -10.63 -10.77 -5.44
CA SER A 158 -9.88 -10.33 -6.63
C SER A 158 -9.68 -8.81 -6.61
N ILE A 159 -8.50 -8.36 -7.00
CA ILE A 159 -8.17 -6.94 -7.02
C ILE A 159 -8.40 -6.37 -8.41
N THR A 160 -9.35 -5.46 -8.54
CA THR A 160 -9.60 -4.67 -9.75
C THR A 160 -9.17 -3.24 -9.53
N TYR A 161 -8.46 -2.64 -10.48
CA TYR A 161 -7.95 -1.28 -10.37
C TYR A 161 -8.67 -0.32 -11.30
N TYR A 162 -8.94 0.89 -10.81
CA TYR A 162 -9.37 1.99 -11.66
C TYR A 162 -8.20 2.56 -12.46
N ALA A 163 -8.39 2.74 -13.76
CA ALA A 163 -7.43 3.51 -14.55
C ALA A 163 -7.36 4.96 -14.03
N PRO A 164 -6.18 5.56 -13.88
CA PRO A 164 -6.03 6.92 -13.37
C PRO A 164 -6.37 7.98 -14.44
N GLN A 165 -7.62 7.96 -14.89
CA GLN A 165 -8.17 8.92 -15.85
C GLN A 165 -8.31 10.32 -15.26
N PRO A 166 -8.29 11.39 -16.09
CA PRO A 166 -8.06 11.41 -17.53
C PRO A 166 -6.58 11.45 -17.94
N ARG A 167 -5.65 11.35 -16.99
CA ARG A 167 -4.21 11.52 -17.24
C ARG A 167 -3.57 10.36 -17.99
N VAL A 168 -4.18 9.17 -17.90
CA VAL A 168 -3.68 7.95 -18.52
C VAL A 168 -4.80 7.28 -19.29
N VAL A 169 -4.52 6.95 -20.53
CA VAL A 169 -5.37 6.12 -21.37
C VAL A 169 -4.73 4.74 -21.44
N LEU A 170 -5.44 3.71 -20.99
CA LEU A 170 -5.01 2.32 -21.10
C LEU A 170 -5.55 1.75 -22.41
N ARG A 171 -4.68 1.08 -23.16
CA ARG A 171 -5.05 0.32 -24.35
C ARG A 171 -4.53 -1.09 -24.21
N ILE A 172 -5.39 -2.05 -24.45
CA ILE A 172 -5.00 -3.46 -24.55
C ILE A 172 -4.52 -3.69 -26.00
N VAL A 173 -3.27 -4.12 -26.13
CA VAL A 173 -2.67 -4.44 -27.44
C VAL A 173 -2.26 -5.89 -27.46
N ASP A 174 -2.35 -6.55 -28.63
CA ASP A 174 -1.75 -7.85 -28.78
C ASP A 174 -0.21 -7.75 -28.78
N GLY A 175 0.47 -8.80 -28.34
CA GLY A 175 1.94 -8.78 -28.18
C GLY A 175 2.71 -8.71 -29.50
N LYS A 176 2.05 -8.59 -30.63
CA LYS A 176 2.66 -8.55 -31.97
C LYS A 176 2.61 -7.19 -32.61
N ASP A 177 1.69 -6.32 -32.23
CA ASP A 177 1.64 -4.95 -32.71
C ASP A 177 0.44 -4.14 -32.18
N THR A 178 0.44 -2.96 -32.51
CA THR A 178 -0.45 -1.81 -32.60
C THR A 178 -1.96 -2.06 -32.82
N SER A 179 -2.43 -3.27 -33.05
CA SER A 179 -3.86 -3.56 -33.11
C SER A 179 -4.46 -3.53 -31.70
N VAL A 180 -5.28 -2.53 -31.47
CA VAL A 180 -6.03 -2.38 -30.23
C VAL A 180 -7.02 -3.53 -30.13
N ALA A 181 -6.88 -4.42 -29.14
CA ALA A 181 -7.95 -5.33 -28.78
C ALA A 181 -9.19 -4.47 -28.47
N LYS A 182 -10.35 -4.81 -29.03
CA LYS A 182 -11.61 -4.11 -28.74
C LYS A 182 -11.81 -4.14 -27.23
N GLY A 183 -11.88 -2.96 -26.63
CA GLY A 183 -12.07 -2.82 -25.18
C GLY A 183 -13.37 -3.51 -24.77
N TYR A 184 -13.39 -4.01 -23.58
CA TYR A 184 -14.64 -4.31 -22.89
C TYR A 184 -15.29 -2.96 -22.56
N ASP A 185 -16.51 -2.79 -23.06
CA ASP A 185 -17.43 -1.72 -22.67
C ASP A 185 -17.87 -1.92 -21.21
#